data_253a4dfb1c4b6f5462cc6f1366316bcd
#
_entry.id   253a4dfb1c4b6f5462cc6f1366316bcd
#
_cell.length_a   1.000
_cell.length_b   1.000
_cell.length_c   1.000
_cell.angle_alpha   90.00
_cell.angle_beta   90.00
_cell.angle_gamma   90.00
#
_symmetry.space_group_name_H-M   'P 1'
#
loop_
_entity.id
_entity.type
_entity.pdbx_description
1 polymer ?
#
loop_
_entity_poly.entity_id
_entity_poly.type
_entity_poly.pdbx_seq_one_letter_code
_entity_poly.pdbx_strand_id
1 'polypeptide(L)'
;MDPWETKPAEGEETSVWKKEISFRRKPKPAAVADETPERKPSRKERRADARLAKQEAGDAKRQAEADAKLAKQQAKDEAKAARAEKRKKPPKEPKERKPSRKERRIEARRAADERKQLERERKRQEADRPRASRSGLKRKKRLVGLKVGSSHLAAAHVVNNGSADLVQAVREPLEKGIVVGGEPRQPDELANALRDFFKKHKLPRTGVRLGLANNRIGVRTLEVAGITDPKQLDNAIRFRAQEALPIPLEEAVLDYQVLSDRVDASGRPVRRVLLVVAYRDLIDRYVFACRKAGIRLSGIDLEAFGLLRALTVPRDPEEAPNAATVVVNVGHDRSTFGVSDGLHCEFTRVLDWGGAKLGVAIARALDLAPSEAAPIKHALSLTEPVTPAGLTAEQARKAREAVQRELHGFARELVSALQFYQNQPGSLGIGEVVLTGGTADLPGIDTELRRLIGVPVRVGDPLVNVRLGKKVDVPEGLGSLATAIGLGIEL
;
A
#
# COMPACT_ATOMS: atom_id res chain seq x y z
N MET A 1 2.68 -2.60 -25.71
CA MET A 1 3.90 -2.05 -25.11
C MET A 1 3.47 -1.06 -24.04
N ASP A 2 3.88 -1.28 -22.82
CA ASP A 2 3.63 -0.32 -21.71
C ASP A 2 4.63 0.83 -21.89
N PRO A 3 4.19 2.07 -22.09
CA PRO A 3 5.09 3.23 -22.31
C PRO A 3 6.00 3.53 -21.12
N TRP A 4 5.82 2.79 -20.00
CA TRP A 4 6.56 2.96 -18.76
C TRP A 4 7.60 1.84 -18.49
N GLU A 5 7.73 0.86 -19.39
CA GLU A 5 8.79 -0.16 -19.32
C GLU A 5 10.09 0.42 -19.91
N THR A 6 11.06 0.73 -19.06
CA THR A 6 12.41 1.05 -19.52
C THR A 6 13.06 -0.22 -20.07
N LYS A 7 13.39 -0.27 -21.35
CA LYS A 7 14.28 -1.29 -21.92
C LYS A 7 15.64 -1.16 -21.23
N PRO A 8 16.26 -2.27 -20.78
CA PRO A 8 17.67 -2.24 -20.41
C PRO A 8 18.49 -1.86 -21.64
N ALA A 9 19.54 -1.06 -21.42
CA ALA A 9 20.48 -0.67 -22.46
C ALA A 9 21.05 -1.92 -23.16
N GLU A 10 21.09 -1.90 -24.48
CA GLU A 10 21.70 -2.95 -25.30
C GLU A 10 23.19 -3.07 -24.95
N GLY A 11 23.60 -4.18 -24.36
CA GLY A 11 25.00 -4.48 -24.09
C GLY A 11 25.22 -5.23 -22.79
N GLU A 12 24.70 -6.45 -22.72
CA GLU A 12 25.28 -7.63 -22.07
C GLU A 12 24.21 -8.74 -22.03
N GLU A 13 24.23 -9.61 -23.03
CA GLU A 13 23.58 -10.90 -22.96
C GLU A 13 24.28 -11.77 -21.91
N THR A 14 23.83 -11.66 -20.67
CA THR A 14 24.08 -12.72 -19.69
C THR A 14 22.75 -13.36 -19.31
N SER A 15 22.66 -14.62 -19.58
CA SER A 15 21.53 -15.52 -19.36
C SER A 15 21.12 -15.60 -17.90
N VAL A 16 20.37 -14.61 -17.40
CA VAL A 16 19.82 -14.58 -16.03
C VAL A 16 18.39 -15.16 -15.95
N TRP A 17 17.81 -15.56 -17.09
CA TRP A 17 16.42 -16.00 -17.20
C TRP A 17 16.17 -17.49 -16.91
N LYS A 18 17.15 -18.24 -16.36
CA LYS A 18 17.00 -19.64 -15.94
C LYS A 18 17.31 -19.84 -14.45
N LYS A 19 16.77 -19.02 -13.56
CA LYS A 19 16.58 -19.42 -12.17
C LYS A 19 15.09 -19.57 -11.93
N GLU A 20 14.61 -20.79 -12.09
CA GLU A 20 13.31 -21.22 -11.55
C GLU A 20 13.24 -20.85 -10.07
N ILE A 21 12.33 -19.96 -9.73
CA ILE A 21 11.95 -19.71 -8.34
C ILE A 21 11.13 -20.92 -7.92
N SER A 22 11.80 -21.91 -7.32
CA SER A 22 11.12 -23.00 -6.66
C SER A 22 10.40 -22.44 -5.42
N PHE A 23 9.09 -22.29 -5.49
CA PHE A 23 8.26 -22.23 -4.29
C PHE A 23 8.61 -23.45 -3.44
N ARG A 24 9.10 -23.27 -2.23
CA ARG A 24 9.33 -24.34 -1.29
C ARG A 24 8.00 -25.05 -1.03
N ARG A 25 7.76 -26.13 -1.78
CA ARG A 25 6.77 -27.13 -1.39
C ARG A 25 7.23 -27.71 -0.07
N LYS A 26 6.35 -27.69 0.94
CA LYS A 26 6.54 -28.53 2.13
C LYS A 26 6.76 -29.94 1.65
N PRO A 27 7.80 -30.66 2.12
CA PRO A 27 8.02 -32.04 1.72
C PRO A 27 6.82 -32.87 2.15
N LYS A 28 6.25 -33.63 1.20
CA LYS A 28 5.36 -34.75 1.52
C LYS A 28 6.13 -35.72 2.41
N PRO A 29 5.49 -36.38 3.40
CA PRO A 29 6.13 -37.44 4.13
C PRO A 29 6.58 -38.52 3.14
N ALA A 30 7.87 -38.82 3.17
CA ALA A 30 8.49 -39.86 2.36
C ALA A 30 7.89 -41.19 2.75
N ALA A 31 7.49 -41.95 1.75
CA ALA A 31 7.16 -43.37 1.88
C ALA A 31 8.39 -44.09 2.47
N VAL A 32 8.14 -44.97 3.42
CA VAL A 32 9.09 -45.87 4.03
C VAL A 32 9.83 -46.63 2.93
N ALA A 33 11.13 -46.35 2.76
CA ALA A 33 12.01 -47.13 1.91
C ALA A 33 12.80 -48.08 2.80
N ASP A 34 12.87 -49.30 2.35
CA ASP A 34 13.53 -50.49 2.83
C ASP A 34 14.84 -50.21 3.62
N GLU A 35 14.95 -50.82 4.80
CA GLU A 35 16.16 -50.86 5.59
C GLU A 35 17.27 -51.63 4.89
N THR A 36 18.26 -50.91 4.37
CA THR A 36 19.56 -51.54 4.11
C THR A 36 20.33 -51.67 5.43
N PRO A 37 20.93 -52.81 5.77
CA PRO A 37 21.56 -53.03 7.05
C PRO A 37 22.78 -52.11 7.25
N GLU A 38 22.72 -51.29 8.30
CA GLU A 38 23.84 -50.44 8.74
C GLU A 38 25.11 -51.29 8.95
N ARG A 39 26.15 -50.97 8.19
CA ARG A 39 27.48 -51.54 8.33
C ARG A 39 28.05 -51.12 9.70
N LYS A 40 28.15 -52.07 10.64
CA LYS A 40 28.76 -51.82 11.96
C LYS A 40 30.18 -51.27 11.78
N PRO A 41 30.53 -50.15 12.42
CA PRO A 41 31.84 -49.52 12.26
C PRO A 41 32.97 -50.50 12.74
N SER A 42 34.05 -50.47 11.98
CA SER A 42 35.20 -51.37 12.23
C SER A 42 35.87 -51.06 13.57
N ARG A 43 36.57 -52.05 14.11
CA ARG A 43 37.32 -51.93 15.38
C ARG A 43 38.35 -50.77 15.36
N LYS A 44 38.78 -50.36 14.16
CA LYS A 44 39.74 -49.28 13.93
C LYS A 44 39.04 -47.90 14.01
N GLU A 45 37.83 -47.78 13.45
CA GLU A 45 36.99 -46.57 13.51
C GLU A 45 36.53 -46.28 14.94
N ARG A 46 36.04 -47.28 15.68
CA ARG A 46 35.66 -47.11 17.09
C ARG A 46 36.84 -46.69 17.99
N ARG A 47 38.08 -47.07 17.66
CA ARG A 47 39.28 -46.61 18.39
C ARG A 47 39.66 -45.16 18.01
N ALA A 48 39.39 -44.71 16.79
CA ALA A 48 39.61 -43.34 16.36
C ALA A 48 38.60 -42.39 17.03
N ASP A 49 37.32 -42.75 17.03
CA ASP A 49 36.25 -41.98 17.67
C ASP A 49 36.45 -41.87 19.18
N ALA A 50 36.87 -42.96 19.85
CA ALA A 50 37.18 -42.95 21.27
C ALA A 50 38.42 -42.08 21.63
N ARG A 51 39.36 -41.91 20.68
CA ARG A 51 40.51 -40.99 20.88
C ARG A 51 40.09 -39.54 20.69
N LEU A 52 39.25 -39.27 19.68
CA LEU A 52 38.73 -37.92 19.43
C LEU A 52 37.88 -37.42 20.61
N ALA A 53 36.95 -38.24 21.09
CA ALA A 53 36.11 -37.92 22.25
C ALA A 53 36.92 -37.68 23.53
N LYS A 54 38.03 -38.42 23.70
CA LYS A 54 38.93 -38.23 24.86
C LYS A 54 39.76 -36.93 24.76
N GLN A 55 40.07 -36.51 23.55
CA GLN A 55 40.79 -35.26 23.30
C GLN A 55 39.84 -34.06 23.51
N GLU A 56 38.64 -34.10 22.94
CA GLU A 56 37.61 -33.08 23.15
C GLU A 56 37.22 -32.90 24.64
N ALA A 57 37.06 -33.98 25.36
CA ALA A 57 36.82 -33.93 26.81
C ALA A 57 38.00 -33.32 27.59
N GLY A 58 39.24 -33.55 27.12
CA GLY A 58 40.44 -32.95 27.70
C GLY A 58 40.51 -31.44 27.48
N ASP A 59 40.17 -31.00 26.26
CA ASP A 59 40.21 -29.59 25.89
C ASP A 59 39.05 -28.80 26.55
N ALA A 60 37.85 -29.37 26.63
CA ALA A 60 36.73 -28.80 27.37
C ALA A 60 37.04 -28.59 28.86
N LYS A 61 37.75 -29.56 29.49
CA LYS A 61 38.17 -29.42 30.89
C LYS A 61 39.22 -28.31 31.08
N ARG A 62 40.17 -28.17 30.15
CA ARG A 62 41.17 -27.08 30.18
C ARG A 62 40.52 -25.72 30.01
N GLN A 63 39.51 -25.63 29.13
CA GLN A 63 38.77 -24.41 28.90
C GLN A 63 37.96 -23.99 30.13
N ALA A 64 37.25 -24.91 30.75
CA ALA A 64 36.51 -24.68 31.99
C ALA A 64 37.42 -24.24 33.16
N GLU A 65 38.65 -24.81 33.27
CA GLU A 65 39.60 -24.37 34.27
C GLU A 65 40.18 -22.97 34.00
N ALA A 66 40.37 -22.62 32.73
CA ALA A 66 40.80 -21.28 32.33
C ALA A 66 39.74 -20.24 32.66
N ASP A 67 38.47 -20.50 32.31
CA ASP A 67 37.34 -19.63 32.59
C ASP A 67 37.10 -19.42 34.08
N ALA A 68 37.26 -20.50 34.89
CA ALA A 68 37.16 -20.42 36.34
C ALA A 68 38.29 -19.58 36.97
N LYS A 69 39.50 -19.60 36.38
CA LYS A 69 40.61 -18.74 36.82
C LYS A 69 40.35 -17.27 36.46
N LEU A 70 39.82 -17.01 35.24
CA LEU A 70 39.48 -15.66 34.79
C LEU A 70 38.40 -15.03 35.67
N ALA A 71 37.33 -15.79 35.97
CA ALA A 71 36.26 -15.36 36.87
C ALA A 71 36.76 -15.04 38.29
N LYS A 72 37.69 -15.84 38.84
CA LYS A 72 38.31 -15.56 40.14
C LYS A 72 39.17 -14.30 40.12
N GLN A 73 39.83 -14.03 39.00
CA GLN A 73 40.65 -12.82 38.83
C GLN A 73 39.74 -11.58 38.80
N GLN A 74 38.67 -11.62 37.99
CA GLN A 74 37.70 -10.54 37.89
C GLN A 74 37.05 -10.22 39.24
N ALA A 75 36.61 -11.22 39.97
CA ALA A 75 36.05 -11.03 41.32
C ALA A 75 37.04 -10.40 42.31
N LYS A 76 38.34 -10.70 42.20
CA LYS A 76 39.38 -10.08 43.03
C LYS A 76 39.60 -8.60 42.66
N ASP A 77 39.56 -8.27 41.36
CA ASP A 77 39.76 -6.93 40.88
C ASP A 77 38.56 -6.03 41.22
N GLU A 78 37.34 -6.56 41.12
CA GLU A 78 36.11 -5.89 41.59
C GLU A 78 36.12 -5.62 43.08
N ALA A 79 36.52 -6.62 43.89
CA ALA A 79 36.63 -6.45 45.33
C ALA A 79 37.72 -5.44 45.74
N LYS A 80 38.80 -5.32 44.94
CA LYS A 80 39.84 -4.32 45.13
C LYS A 80 39.37 -2.91 44.76
N ALA A 81 38.60 -2.78 43.67
CA ALA A 81 37.99 -1.53 43.25
C ALA A 81 36.97 -1.05 44.30
N ALA A 82 36.10 -1.92 44.78
CA ALA A 82 35.12 -1.57 45.82
C ALA A 82 35.76 -1.17 47.17
N ARG A 83 36.93 -1.77 47.52
CA ARG A 83 37.70 -1.33 48.68
C ARG A 83 38.40 0.01 48.48
N ALA A 84 38.85 0.34 47.25
CA ALA A 84 39.45 1.62 46.91
C ALA A 84 38.43 2.76 46.98
N GLU A 85 37.18 2.49 46.52
CA GLU A 85 36.08 3.45 46.57
C GLU A 85 35.63 3.75 48.02
N LYS A 86 35.59 2.73 48.91
CA LYS A 86 35.25 2.93 50.32
C LYS A 86 36.34 3.65 51.13
N ARG A 87 37.57 3.83 50.60
CA ARG A 87 38.66 4.55 51.25
C ARG A 87 38.73 6.03 50.88
N LYS A 88 37.99 6.50 49.88
CA LYS A 88 37.86 7.91 49.56
C LYS A 88 36.89 8.54 50.57
N LYS A 89 37.39 9.15 51.63
CA LYS A 89 36.62 10.06 52.48
C LYS A 89 36.15 11.21 51.57
N PRO A 90 34.88 11.61 51.66
CA PRO A 90 34.42 12.79 50.91
C PRO A 90 35.21 14.01 51.35
N PRO A 91 35.64 14.91 50.43
CA PRO A 91 36.25 16.15 50.78
C PRO A 91 35.26 16.96 51.69
N LYS A 92 35.76 17.54 52.77
CA LYS A 92 34.96 18.45 53.59
C LYS A 92 34.52 19.60 52.71
N GLU A 93 33.21 19.77 52.54
CA GLU A 93 32.62 20.91 51.88
C GLU A 93 33.19 22.21 52.50
N PRO A 94 33.64 23.18 51.66
CA PRO A 94 34.00 24.50 52.15
C PRO A 94 32.73 25.16 52.69
N LYS A 95 32.78 25.66 53.94
CA LYS A 95 31.67 26.40 54.54
C LYS A 95 31.29 27.56 53.62
N GLU A 96 30.17 27.48 52.95
CA GLU A 96 29.61 28.54 52.11
C GLU A 96 29.49 29.83 52.91
N ARG A 97 30.18 30.85 52.45
CA ARG A 97 30.10 32.21 52.99
C ARG A 97 28.75 32.77 52.61
N LYS A 98 27.88 32.99 53.57
CA LYS A 98 26.54 33.55 53.32
C LYS A 98 26.70 34.88 52.53
N PRO A 99 26.05 34.98 51.37
CA PRO A 99 26.20 36.15 50.49
C PRO A 99 25.72 37.42 51.23
N SER A 100 26.45 38.51 51.03
CA SER A 100 26.17 39.81 51.63
C SER A 100 24.81 40.34 51.12
N ARG A 101 24.21 41.28 51.87
CA ARG A 101 22.91 41.88 51.52
C ARG A 101 22.96 42.54 50.11
N LYS A 102 24.13 42.97 49.67
CA LYS A 102 24.41 43.60 48.36
C LYS A 102 24.43 42.53 47.23
N GLU A 103 25.06 41.39 47.48
CA GLU A 103 25.12 40.24 46.53
C GLU A 103 23.75 39.62 46.32
N ARG A 104 22.96 39.42 47.39
CA ARG A 104 21.55 38.94 47.28
C ARG A 104 20.67 39.87 46.45
N ARG A 105 20.91 41.19 46.52
CA ARG A 105 20.17 42.18 45.73
C ARG A 105 20.55 42.14 44.25
N ILE A 106 21.82 41.87 43.93
CA ILE A 106 22.30 41.74 42.56
C ILE A 106 21.79 40.41 41.95
N GLU A 107 21.83 39.33 42.70
CA GLU A 107 21.33 38.02 42.30
C GLU A 107 19.79 38.02 42.07
N ALA A 108 19.05 38.66 42.97
CA ALA A 108 17.61 38.87 42.80
C ALA A 108 17.25 39.72 41.57
N ARG A 109 18.11 40.73 41.22
CA ARG A 109 17.92 41.50 39.97
C ARG A 109 18.23 40.66 38.75
N ARG A 110 19.33 39.88 38.74
CA ARG A 110 19.65 38.98 37.65
C ARG A 110 18.57 37.96 37.42
N ALA A 111 18.08 37.29 38.45
CA ALA A 111 16.97 36.33 38.38
C ALA A 111 15.66 36.96 37.87
N ALA A 112 15.39 38.23 38.22
CA ALA A 112 14.22 38.97 37.72
C ALA A 112 14.38 39.33 36.22
N ASP A 113 15.58 39.68 35.78
CA ASP A 113 15.87 40.01 34.38
C ASP A 113 15.88 38.74 33.51
N GLU A 114 16.42 37.64 33.99
CA GLU A 114 16.31 36.31 33.33
C GLU A 114 14.84 35.86 33.19
N ARG A 115 14.06 35.99 34.24
CA ARG A 115 12.59 35.70 34.17
C ARG A 115 11.90 36.56 33.13
N LYS A 116 12.23 37.86 33.04
CA LYS A 116 11.68 38.75 32.00
C LYS A 116 12.14 38.39 30.61
N GLN A 117 13.38 37.92 30.42
CA GLN A 117 13.88 37.45 29.15
C GLN A 117 13.20 36.16 28.73
N LEU A 118 13.11 35.17 29.61
CA LEU A 118 12.34 33.92 29.37
C LEU A 118 10.88 34.20 29.05
N GLU A 119 10.25 35.14 29.73
CA GLU A 119 8.86 35.50 29.45
C GLU A 119 8.69 36.23 28.11
N ARG A 120 9.68 37.04 27.69
CA ARG A 120 9.73 37.67 26.36
C ARG A 120 9.98 36.64 25.26
N GLU A 121 10.87 35.68 25.48
CA GLU A 121 11.12 34.57 24.54
C GLU A 121 9.89 33.67 24.44
N ARG A 122 9.23 33.35 25.55
CA ARG A 122 7.97 32.59 25.53
C ARG A 122 6.86 33.34 24.79
N LYS A 123 6.74 34.64 24.97
CA LYS A 123 5.77 35.47 24.22
C LYS A 123 6.13 35.61 22.75
N ARG A 124 7.42 35.61 22.38
CA ARG A 124 7.87 35.52 20.97
C ARG A 124 7.57 34.18 20.38
N GLN A 125 7.89 33.08 21.06
CA GLN A 125 7.57 31.73 20.60
C GLN A 125 6.04 31.46 20.52
N GLU A 126 5.26 32.09 21.41
CA GLU A 126 3.78 32.06 21.32
C GLU A 126 3.25 32.96 20.19
N ALA A 127 3.94 34.04 19.81
CA ALA A 127 3.57 34.90 18.69
C ALA A 127 3.97 34.34 17.34
N ASP A 128 5.09 33.60 17.28
CA ASP A 128 5.59 32.90 16.08
C ASP A 128 4.93 31.50 15.88
N ARG A 129 4.18 31.01 16.87
CA ARG A 129 3.30 29.87 16.60
C ARG A 129 2.30 30.31 15.54
N PRO A 130 2.24 29.58 14.39
CA PRO A 130 1.19 29.86 13.41
C PRO A 130 -0.12 29.87 14.20
N ARG A 131 -0.85 30.95 14.11
CA ARG A 131 -2.15 31.12 14.77
C ARG A 131 -3.00 29.91 14.37
N ALA A 132 -3.00 28.88 15.22
CA ALA A 132 -4.01 27.84 15.17
C ALA A 132 -5.33 28.59 15.21
N SER A 133 -6.04 28.56 14.10
CA SER A 133 -7.30 29.26 13.96
C SER A 133 -8.17 28.89 15.15
N ARG A 134 -8.55 29.89 15.94
CA ARG A 134 -9.58 29.78 16.98
C ARG A 134 -10.92 29.46 16.30
N SER A 135 -11.08 28.25 15.83
CA SER A 135 -12.39 27.63 15.65
C SER A 135 -12.19 26.13 15.79
N GLY A 136 -12.35 25.64 17.01
CA GLY A 136 -12.35 24.21 17.34
C GLY A 136 -13.54 23.42 16.78
N LEU A 137 -14.17 23.92 15.73
CA LEU A 137 -15.05 23.20 14.83
C LEU A 137 -14.25 22.95 13.55
N LYS A 138 -13.62 21.77 13.44
CA LYS A 138 -13.13 21.29 12.14
C LYS A 138 -14.27 21.46 11.14
N ARG A 139 -14.11 22.39 10.20
CA ARG A 139 -15.12 22.71 9.19
C ARG A 139 -15.47 21.41 8.45
N LYS A 140 -16.73 20.98 8.55
CA LYS A 140 -17.20 19.76 7.88
C LYS A 140 -16.85 19.85 6.41
N LYS A 141 -15.92 19.02 5.95
CA LYS A 141 -15.56 18.96 4.55
C LYS A 141 -16.43 17.90 3.88
N ARG A 142 -17.20 18.30 2.88
CA ARG A 142 -18.08 17.44 2.11
C ARG A 142 -17.40 17.12 0.80
N LEU A 143 -17.19 15.85 0.53
CA LEU A 143 -16.59 15.38 -0.72
C LEU A 143 -17.52 14.39 -1.41
N VAL A 144 -17.56 14.48 -2.72
CA VAL A 144 -18.18 13.47 -3.57
C VAL A 144 -17.06 12.75 -4.32
N GLY A 145 -16.79 11.50 -3.96
CA GLY A 145 -15.92 10.66 -4.74
C GLY A 145 -16.66 10.19 -6.00
N LEU A 146 -16.09 10.41 -7.16
CA LEU A 146 -16.65 10.05 -8.46
C LEU A 146 -15.72 9.05 -9.16
N LYS A 147 -16.27 7.88 -9.51
CA LYS A 147 -15.62 6.89 -10.37
C LYS A 147 -16.36 6.83 -11.71
N VAL A 148 -15.61 6.92 -12.79
CA VAL A 148 -16.11 6.75 -14.15
C VAL A 148 -15.53 5.46 -14.72
N GLY A 149 -16.33 4.41 -14.70
CA GLY A 149 -15.98 3.11 -15.30
C GLY A 149 -16.44 3.00 -16.76
N SER A 150 -16.05 1.91 -17.43
CA SER A 150 -16.49 1.63 -18.81
C SER A 150 -17.95 1.16 -18.90
N SER A 151 -18.53 0.66 -17.80
CA SER A 151 -19.91 0.13 -17.78
C SER A 151 -20.82 0.84 -16.78
N HIS A 152 -20.27 1.58 -15.82
CA HIS A 152 -21.05 2.25 -14.76
C HIS A 152 -20.37 3.55 -14.33
N LEU A 153 -21.21 4.51 -13.94
CA LEU A 153 -20.84 5.64 -13.09
C LEU A 153 -21.11 5.26 -11.63
N ALA A 154 -20.19 5.62 -10.74
CA ALA A 154 -20.36 5.42 -9.31
C ALA A 154 -19.96 6.68 -8.54
N ALA A 155 -20.73 7.05 -7.53
CA ALA A 155 -20.43 8.19 -6.69
C ALA A 155 -20.77 7.90 -5.22
N ALA A 156 -19.96 8.46 -4.32
CA ALA A 156 -20.20 8.42 -2.88
C ALA A 156 -20.05 9.83 -2.29
N HIS A 157 -21.06 10.29 -1.59
CA HIS A 157 -21.04 11.55 -0.83
C HIS A 157 -20.64 11.27 0.61
N VAL A 158 -19.49 11.77 1.00
CA VAL A 158 -18.90 11.57 2.33
C VAL A 158 -18.74 12.92 3.03
N VAL A 159 -19.08 12.96 4.31
CA VAL A 159 -18.88 14.12 5.19
C VAL A 159 -17.75 13.82 6.15
N ASN A 160 -16.64 14.55 6.01
CA ASN A 160 -15.45 14.41 6.84
C ASN A 160 -15.51 15.41 8.00
N ASN A 161 -15.60 14.92 9.23
CA ASN A 161 -15.68 15.72 10.45
C ASN A 161 -14.98 15.01 11.62
N GLY A 162 -13.67 14.71 11.43
CA GLY A 162 -12.92 13.87 12.37
C GLY A 162 -13.19 12.36 12.19
N SER A 163 -14.29 12.01 11.55
CA SER A 163 -14.60 10.69 10.99
C SER A 163 -15.20 10.89 9.59
N ALA A 164 -15.17 9.84 8.77
CA ALA A 164 -15.82 9.84 7.46
C ALA A 164 -17.23 9.26 7.59
N ASP A 165 -18.26 10.09 7.38
CA ASP A 165 -19.65 9.67 7.42
C ASP A 165 -20.17 9.54 5.97
N LEU A 166 -20.51 8.32 5.54
CA LEU A 166 -21.13 8.07 4.25
C LEU A 166 -22.59 8.53 4.28
N VAL A 167 -22.91 9.51 3.44
CA VAL A 167 -24.25 10.11 3.36
C VAL A 167 -25.06 9.51 2.22
N GLN A 168 -24.40 9.15 1.13
CA GLN A 168 -25.03 8.58 -0.05
C GLN A 168 -23.99 7.80 -0.86
N ALA A 169 -24.40 6.65 -1.41
CA ALA A 169 -23.63 5.88 -2.37
C ALA A 169 -24.55 5.41 -3.50
N VAL A 170 -24.18 5.70 -4.74
CA VAL A 170 -25.03 5.44 -5.90
C VAL A 170 -24.22 4.93 -7.08
N ARG A 171 -24.84 4.12 -7.90
CA ARG A 171 -24.29 3.56 -9.13
C ARG A 171 -25.35 3.52 -10.23
N GLU A 172 -24.95 3.88 -11.45
CA GLU A 172 -25.81 3.81 -12.64
C GLU A 172 -25.04 3.21 -13.82
N PRO A 173 -25.70 2.47 -14.69
CA PRO A 173 -25.11 2.00 -15.93
C PRO A 173 -24.62 3.18 -16.79
N LEU A 174 -23.50 2.99 -17.47
CA LEU A 174 -22.99 3.88 -18.50
C LEU A 174 -23.05 3.16 -19.85
N GLU A 175 -23.50 3.84 -20.87
CA GLU A 175 -23.58 3.31 -22.23
C GLU A 175 -22.19 2.87 -22.72
N LYS A 176 -22.16 1.72 -23.39
CA LYS A 176 -20.92 1.15 -23.92
C LYS A 176 -20.31 2.04 -24.99
N GLY A 177 -18.98 2.17 -24.95
CA GLY A 177 -18.23 2.98 -25.94
C GLY A 177 -17.98 4.42 -25.52
N ILE A 178 -18.73 4.99 -24.56
CA ILE A 178 -18.47 6.33 -24.04
C ILE A 178 -17.09 6.38 -23.37
N VAL A 179 -16.78 5.39 -22.53
CA VAL A 179 -15.47 5.22 -21.91
C VAL A 179 -14.93 3.84 -22.27
N VAL A 180 -13.78 3.79 -22.88
CA VAL A 180 -13.10 2.56 -23.29
C VAL A 180 -11.67 2.59 -22.79
N GLY A 181 -11.27 1.54 -22.11
CA GLY A 181 -9.92 1.49 -21.62
C GLY A 181 -9.57 2.59 -20.61
N GLY A 182 -10.55 3.10 -19.83
CA GLY A 182 -10.35 4.24 -18.92
C GLY A 182 -10.10 5.56 -19.64
N GLU A 183 -10.46 5.69 -20.92
CA GLU A 183 -10.40 6.92 -21.68
C GLU A 183 -11.80 7.35 -22.15
N PRO A 184 -12.20 8.60 -21.95
CA PRO A 184 -13.40 9.14 -22.56
C PRO A 184 -13.22 9.19 -24.09
N ARG A 185 -13.85 8.25 -24.81
CA ARG A 185 -13.85 8.24 -26.27
C ARG A 185 -14.86 9.23 -26.83
N GLN A 186 -15.93 9.46 -26.06
CA GLN A 186 -17.00 10.39 -26.37
C GLN A 186 -17.19 11.36 -25.18
N PRO A 187 -16.35 12.40 -25.03
CA PRO A 187 -16.39 13.29 -23.87
C PRO A 187 -17.70 14.06 -23.73
N ASP A 188 -18.37 14.35 -24.85
CA ASP A 188 -19.66 15.04 -24.86
C ASP A 188 -20.79 14.16 -24.31
N GLU A 189 -20.82 12.88 -24.69
CA GLU A 189 -21.79 11.91 -24.18
C GLU A 189 -21.50 11.60 -22.71
N LEU A 190 -20.23 11.53 -22.33
CA LEU A 190 -19.85 11.41 -20.90
C LEU A 190 -20.36 12.62 -20.11
N ALA A 191 -20.28 13.84 -20.65
CA ALA A 191 -20.79 15.03 -19.98
C ALA A 191 -22.31 14.98 -19.80
N ASN A 192 -23.06 14.48 -20.80
CA ASN A 192 -24.50 14.29 -20.70
C ASN A 192 -24.84 13.25 -19.64
N ALA A 193 -24.22 12.07 -19.69
CA ALA A 193 -24.41 11.00 -18.71
C ALA A 193 -24.10 11.47 -17.27
N LEU A 194 -23.00 12.19 -17.05
CA LEU A 194 -22.66 12.77 -15.77
C LEU A 194 -23.68 13.79 -15.28
N ARG A 195 -24.18 14.65 -16.16
CA ARG A 195 -25.21 15.66 -15.83
C ARG A 195 -26.48 14.98 -15.33
N ASP A 196 -26.94 13.96 -16.04
CA ASP A 196 -28.17 13.22 -15.74
C ASP A 196 -27.99 12.39 -14.45
N PHE A 197 -26.86 11.74 -14.28
CA PHE A 197 -26.49 11.00 -13.06
C PHE A 197 -26.54 11.91 -11.81
N PHE A 198 -25.87 13.06 -11.85
CA PHE A 198 -25.86 14.01 -10.73
C PHE A 198 -27.24 14.62 -10.46
N LYS A 199 -28.04 14.86 -11.51
CA LYS A 199 -29.41 15.38 -11.39
C LYS A 199 -30.34 14.33 -10.77
N LYS A 200 -30.31 13.10 -11.28
CA LYS A 200 -31.15 11.99 -10.83
C LYS A 200 -30.93 11.70 -9.33
N HIS A 201 -29.69 11.63 -8.92
CA HIS A 201 -29.32 11.29 -7.54
C HIS A 201 -29.14 12.52 -6.63
N LYS A 202 -29.42 13.73 -7.13
CA LYS A 202 -29.29 14.99 -6.35
C LYS A 202 -27.93 15.14 -5.69
N LEU A 203 -26.86 14.71 -6.36
CA LEU A 203 -25.50 14.79 -5.85
C LEU A 203 -24.99 16.25 -5.82
N PRO A 204 -24.18 16.63 -4.80
CA PRO A 204 -23.50 17.91 -4.79
C PRO A 204 -22.55 18.04 -5.99
N ARG A 205 -22.64 19.15 -6.74
CA ARG A 205 -21.80 19.42 -7.92
C ARG A 205 -20.49 20.12 -7.57
N THR A 206 -20.22 20.36 -6.29
CA THR A 206 -18.99 20.98 -5.78
C THR A 206 -18.32 20.04 -4.80
N GLY A 207 -16.98 20.13 -4.67
CA GLY A 207 -16.25 19.22 -3.82
C GLY A 207 -16.15 17.79 -4.40
N VAL A 208 -16.16 17.67 -5.72
CA VAL A 208 -16.08 16.37 -6.40
C VAL A 208 -14.62 16.01 -6.62
N ARG A 209 -14.22 14.82 -6.15
CA ARG A 209 -12.91 14.23 -6.41
C ARG A 209 -13.09 13.08 -7.39
N LEU A 210 -12.48 13.23 -8.58
CA LEU A 210 -12.55 12.24 -9.64
C LEU A 210 -11.42 11.22 -9.50
N GLY A 211 -11.73 9.94 -9.55
CA GLY A 211 -10.76 8.86 -9.61
C GLY A 211 -10.41 8.49 -11.04
N LEU A 212 -9.13 8.30 -11.32
CA LEU A 212 -8.61 7.84 -12.60
C LEU A 212 -7.82 6.56 -12.47
N ALA A 213 -7.99 5.66 -13.44
CA ALA A 213 -7.17 4.46 -13.62
C ALA A 213 -6.97 4.24 -15.12
N ASN A 214 -5.73 4.33 -15.59
CA ASN A 214 -5.39 4.16 -16.99
C ASN A 214 -3.91 3.76 -17.14
N ASN A 215 -3.56 2.98 -18.17
CA ASN A 215 -2.17 2.60 -18.48
C ASN A 215 -1.31 3.79 -18.93
N ARG A 216 -1.93 4.93 -19.27
CA ARG A 216 -1.26 6.21 -19.57
C ARG A 216 -1.00 7.04 -18.30
N ILE A 217 -1.08 6.41 -17.12
CA ILE A 217 -0.71 7.00 -15.83
C ILE A 217 0.40 6.16 -15.25
N GLY A 218 1.57 6.74 -15.11
CA GLY A 218 2.73 6.11 -14.49
C GLY A 218 2.89 6.53 -13.04
N VAL A 219 3.26 5.58 -12.21
CA VAL A 219 3.62 5.82 -10.81
C VAL A 219 5.01 5.25 -10.57
N ARG A 220 5.91 6.07 -10.02
CA ARG A 220 7.30 5.72 -9.78
C ARG A 220 7.74 6.18 -8.40
N THR A 221 8.49 5.36 -7.70
CA THR A 221 9.18 5.77 -6.49
C THR A 221 10.58 6.26 -6.85
N LEU A 222 10.94 7.46 -6.41
CA LEU A 222 12.24 8.08 -6.64
C LEU A 222 12.90 8.41 -5.30
N GLU A 223 14.23 8.34 -5.26
CA GLU A 223 15.02 8.86 -4.14
C GLU A 223 15.75 10.13 -4.56
N VAL A 224 15.58 11.19 -3.78
CA VAL A 224 16.21 12.48 -3.98
C VAL A 224 17.10 12.77 -2.78
N ALA A 225 18.42 12.81 -2.99
CA ALA A 225 19.41 13.04 -1.95
C ALA A 225 19.91 14.47 -1.93
N GLY A 226 20.26 14.98 -0.73
CA GLY A 226 20.95 16.26 -0.53
C GLY A 226 20.09 17.51 -0.68
N ILE A 227 18.76 17.39 -0.79
CA ILE A 227 17.86 18.52 -0.99
C ILE A 227 16.92 18.67 0.21
N THR A 228 16.98 19.81 0.89
CA THR A 228 16.13 20.16 2.03
C THR A 228 15.09 21.21 1.67
N ASP A 229 15.42 22.13 0.76
CA ASP A 229 14.49 23.18 0.33
C ASP A 229 13.36 22.61 -0.55
N PRO A 230 12.07 22.87 -0.23
CA PRO A 230 10.93 22.40 -1.00
C PRO A 230 10.93 22.84 -2.47
N LYS A 231 11.39 24.05 -2.79
CA LYS A 231 11.46 24.55 -4.17
C LYS A 231 12.53 23.83 -4.99
N GLN A 232 13.67 23.55 -4.37
CA GLN A 232 14.73 22.76 -5.00
C GLN A 232 14.30 21.31 -5.21
N LEU A 233 13.51 20.76 -4.26
CA LEU A 233 12.93 19.43 -4.38
C LEU A 233 12.00 19.33 -5.59
N ASP A 234 11.09 20.30 -5.77
CA ASP A 234 10.18 20.34 -6.92
C ASP A 234 10.95 20.35 -8.26
N ASN A 235 11.99 21.19 -8.36
CA ASN A 235 12.83 21.25 -9.55
C ASN A 235 13.60 19.93 -9.79
N ALA A 236 14.15 19.34 -8.73
CA ALA A 236 14.88 18.08 -8.84
C ALA A 236 13.97 16.91 -9.26
N ILE A 237 12.75 16.86 -8.73
CA ILE A 237 11.76 15.85 -9.13
C ILE A 237 11.38 16.05 -10.60
N ARG A 238 11.13 17.28 -11.05
CA ARG A 238 10.83 17.57 -12.47
C ARG A 238 11.98 17.15 -13.38
N PHE A 239 13.22 17.42 -12.99
CA PHE A 239 14.39 17.01 -13.76
C PHE A 239 14.51 15.48 -13.84
N ARG A 240 14.39 14.79 -12.69
CA ARG A 240 14.40 13.33 -12.64
C ARG A 240 13.22 12.70 -13.41
N ALA A 241 12.06 13.34 -13.36
CA ALA A 241 10.91 12.92 -14.15
C ALA A 241 11.22 12.99 -15.65
N GLN A 242 11.85 14.06 -16.12
CA GLN A 242 12.19 14.22 -17.52
C GLN A 242 13.14 13.13 -18.04
N GLU A 243 14.09 12.69 -17.20
CA GLU A 243 15.01 11.59 -17.55
C GLU A 243 14.30 10.21 -17.55
N ALA A 244 13.29 10.04 -16.68
CA ALA A 244 12.62 8.75 -16.44
C ALA A 244 11.35 8.54 -17.30
N LEU A 245 10.84 9.59 -17.94
CA LEU A 245 9.58 9.56 -18.67
C LEU A 245 9.78 9.39 -20.18
N PRO A 246 8.97 8.54 -20.82
CA PRO A 246 9.00 8.38 -22.28
C PRO A 246 8.23 9.47 -23.02
N ILE A 247 7.73 10.50 -22.31
CA ILE A 247 6.92 11.59 -22.88
C ILE A 247 7.48 12.94 -22.47
N PRO A 248 7.35 13.98 -23.34
CA PRO A 248 7.72 15.35 -23.00
C PRO A 248 6.92 15.87 -21.79
N LEU A 249 7.57 16.67 -20.91
CA LEU A 249 6.91 17.24 -19.72
C LEU A 249 5.73 18.15 -20.09
N GLU A 250 5.73 18.76 -21.25
CA GLU A 250 4.66 19.61 -21.77
C GLU A 250 3.36 18.84 -22.00
N GLU A 251 3.48 17.55 -22.35
CA GLU A 251 2.36 16.63 -22.56
C GLU A 251 1.96 15.88 -21.29
N ALA A 252 2.68 16.09 -20.20
CA ALA A 252 2.45 15.46 -18.92
C ALA A 252 1.80 16.37 -17.89
N VAL A 253 1.01 15.78 -17.00
CA VAL A 253 0.63 16.32 -15.70
C VAL A 253 1.39 15.53 -14.65
N LEU A 254 2.15 16.23 -13.82
CA LEU A 254 3.03 15.64 -12.84
C LEU A 254 2.65 16.12 -11.44
N ASP A 255 2.55 15.18 -10.51
CA ASP A 255 2.36 15.44 -9.08
C ASP A 255 3.19 14.44 -8.27
N TYR A 256 3.49 14.75 -7.02
CA TYR A 256 4.28 13.87 -6.18
C TYR A 256 3.90 13.94 -4.70
N GLN A 257 4.19 12.87 -3.98
CA GLN A 257 4.07 12.78 -2.52
C GLN A 257 5.39 12.33 -1.90
N VAL A 258 5.85 13.03 -0.86
CA VAL A 258 6.98 12.56 -0.06
C VAL A 258 6.49 11.42 0.85
N LEU A 259 7.09 10.24 0.70
CA LEU A 259 6.74 9.04 1.46
C LEU A 259 7.52 8.96 2.77
N SER A 260 8.82 9.28 2.72
CA SER A 260 9.69 9.26 3.90
C SER A 260 10.89 10.16 3.74
N ASP A 261 11.37 10.69 4.87
CA ASP A 261 12.63 11.41 5.01
C ASP A 261 13.59 10.53 5.81
N ARG A 262 14.78 10.31 5.30
CA ARG A 262 15.86 9.57 5.96
C ARG A 262 17.21 10.25 5.78
N VAL A 263 18.20 9.81 6.51
CA VAL A 263 19.58 10.25 6.35
C VAL A 263 20.41 9.05 5.88
N ASP A 264 21.21 9.22 4.84
CA ASP A 264 22.12 8.17 4.35
C ASP A 264 23.33 7.96 5.28
N ALA A 265 24.12 6.94 5.00
CA ALA A 265 25.31 6.62 5.79
C ALA A 265 26.37 7.76 5.81
N SER A 266 26.28 8.73 4.91
CA SER A 266 27.15 9.92 4.83
C SER A 266 26.58 11.15 5.54
N GLY A 267 25.43 11.02 6.22
CA GLY A 267 24.75 12.11 6.91
C GLY A 267 23.93 13.02 5.99
N ARG A 268 23.72 12.66 4.72
CA ARG A 268 22.93 13.47 3.77
C ARG A 268 21.44 13.12 3.86
N PRO A 269 20.53 14.10 3.82
CA PRO A 269 19.10 13.86 3.75
C PRO A 269 18.74 13.17 2.42
N VAL A 270 17.93 12.12 2.51
CA VAL A 270 17.38 11.38 1.35
C VAL A 270 15.88 11.32 1.50
N ARG A 271 15.17 11.83 0.52
CA ARG A 271 13.71 11.79 0.44
C ARG A 271 13.26 10.72 -0.54
N ARG A 272 12.41 9.83 -0.07
CA ARG A 272 11.70 8.88 -0.92
C ARG A 272 10.39 9.52 -1.36
N VAL A 273 10.17 9.61 -2.65
CA VAL A 273 9.06 10.34 -3.25
C VAL A 273 8.28 9.42 -4.18
N LEU A 274 6.97 9.39 -4.06
CA LEU A 274 6.07 8.78 -5.03
C LEU A 274 5.72 9.82 -6.09
N LEU A 275 6.20 9.61 -7.30
CA LEU A 275 5.90 10.44 -8.46
C LEU A 275 4.74 9.85 -9.23
N VAL A 276 3.76 10.68 -9.56
CA VAL A 276 2.62 10.35 -10.42
C VAL A 276 2.70 11.20 -11.68
N VAL A 277 2.60 10.54 -12.83
CA VAL A 277 2.62 11.20 -14.13
C VAL A 277 1.48 10.70 -14.98
N ALA A 278 0.71 11.63 -15.56
CA ALA A 278 -0.42 11.32 -16.43
C ALA A 278 -0.31 12.11 -17.74
N TYR A 279 -0.77 11.54 -18.84
CA TYR A 279 -0.90 12.27 -20.09
C TYR A 279 -1.94 13.39 -19.95
N ARG A 280 -1.57 14.60 -20.35
CA ARG A 280 -2.40 15.80 -20.22
C ARG A 280 -3.73 15.68 -20.98
N ASP A 281 -3.70 15.15 -22.21
CA ASP A 281 -4.91 14.98 -23.03
C ASP A 281 -5.93 14.05 -22.36
N LEU A 282 -5.49 13.03 -21.64
CA LEU A 282 -6.37 12.16 -20.85
C LEU A 282 -7.08 12.94 -19.75
N ILE A 283 -6.31 13.72 -18.97
CA ILE A 283 -6.85 14.57 -17.90
C ILE A 283 -7.83 15.61 -18.47
N ASP A 284 -7.44 16.27 -19.56
CA ASP A 284 -8.25 17.34 -20.17
C ASP A 284 -9.60 16.85 -20.67
N ARG A 285 -9.69 15.63 -21.23
CA ARG A 285 -10.97 15.01 -21.64
C ARG A 285 -11.92 14.82 -20.46
N TYR A 286 -11.43 14.34 -19.33
CA TYR A 286 -12.23 14.19 -18.12
C TYR A 286 -12.65 15.53 -17.52
N VAL A 287 -11.72 16.48 -17.45
CA VAL A 287 -11.99 17.84 -16.96
C VAL A 287 -13.03 18.53 -17.84
N PHE A 288 -12.92 18.39 -19.18
CA PHE A 288 -13.91 18.89 -20.12
C PHE A 288 -15.29 18.31 -19.84
N ALA A 289 -15.42 16.99 -19.77
CA ALA A 289 -16.71 16.32 -19.50
C ALA A 289 -17.34 16.77 -18.19
N CYS A 290 -16.56 16.81 -17.09
CA CYS A 290 -17.04 17.29 -15.80
C CYS A 290 -17.48 18.74 -15.84
N ARG A 291 -16.68 19.63 -16.44
CA ARG A 291 -17.01 21.06 -16.58
C ARG A 291 -18.29 21.26 -17.39
N LYS A 292 -18.43 20.55 -18.51
CA LYS A 292 -19.63 20.61 -19.37
C LYS A 292 -20.87 20.06 -18.66
N ALA A 293 -20.72 19.08 -17.76
CA ALA A 293 -21.77 18.56 -16.87
C ALA A 293 -22.13 19.54 -15.72
N GLY A 294 -21.40 20.65 -15.56
CA GLY A 294 -21.58 21.61 -14.47
C GLY A 294 -21.01 21.10 -13.13
N ILE A 295 -20.07 20.16 -13.15
CA ILE A 295 -19.40 19.58 -11.99
C ILE A 295 -18.09 20.35 -11.74
N ARG A 296 -17.90 20.79 -10.50
CA ARG A 296 -16.66 21.45 -10.03
C ARG A 296 -15.79 20.44 -9.32
N LEU A 297 -14.74 20.02 -10.00
CA LEU A 297 -13.74 19.14 -9.40
C LEU A 297 -12.97 19.90 -8.31
N SER A 298 -12.81 19.26 -7.14
CA SER A 298 -11.92 19.70 -6.07
C SER A 298 -10.53 19.08 -6.23
N GLY A 299 -10.42 18.01 -7.03
CA GLY A 299 -9.18 17.31 -7.35
C GLY A 299 -9.44 16.12 -8.23
N ILE A 300 -8.36 15.63 -8.79
CA ILE A 300 -8.27 14.35 -9.50
C ILE A 300 -7.29 13.48 -8.70
N ASP A 301 -7.61 12.22 -8.54
CA ASP A 301 -6.85 11.27 -7.74
C ASP A 301 -6.73 9.94 -8.46
N LEU A 302 -5.81 9.09 -8.06
CA LEU A 302 -5.76 7.74 -8.59
C LEU A 302 -6.83 6.84 -7.92
N GLU A 303 -7.48 5.99 -8.69
CA GLU A 303 -8.41 4.99 -8.14
C GLU A 303 -7.75 4.14 -7.06
N ALA A 304 -6.48 3.76 -7.23
CA ALA A 304 -5.73 2.99 -6.25
C ALA A 304 -5.66 3.68 -4.89
N PHE A 305 -5.45 5.00 -4.84
CA PHE A 305 -5.42 5.75 -3.58
C PHE A 305 -6.80 5.77 -2.91
N GLY A 306 -7.87 5.91 -3.70
CA GLY A 306 -9.23 5.74 -3.21
C GLY A 306 -9.47 4.35 -2.63
N LEU A 307 -9.05 3.30 -3.33
CA LEU A 307 -9.19 1.92 -2.88
C LEU A 307 -8.46 1.67 -1.55
N LEU A 308 -7.23 2.14 -1.42
CA LEU A 308 -6.47 2.03 -0.18
C LEU A 308 -7.20 2.74 0.97
N ARG A 309 -7.69 3.97 0.78
CA ARG A 309 -8.46 4.69 1.82
C ARG A 309 -9.75 3.98 2.24
N ALA A 310 -10.39 3.25 1.32
CA ALA A 310 -11.63 2.53 1.63
C ALA A 310 -11.40 1.18 2.31
N LEU A 311 -10.34 0.45 1.94
CA LEU A 311 -10.20 -0.98 2.21
C LEU A 311 -9.09 -1.35 3.19
N THR A 312 -8.14 -0.43 3.46
CA THR A 312 -7.05 -0.68 4.40
C THR A 312 -7.24 0.12 5.67
N VAL A 313 -6.95 -0.52 6.81
CA VAL A 313 -6.87 0.19 8.09
C VAL A 313 -5.47 0.77 8.19
N PRO A 314 -5.33 2.11 8.41
CA PRO A 314 -4.03 2.72 8.60
C PRO A 314 -3.31 2.09 9.80
N ARG A 315 -2.05 1.71 9.64
CA ARG A 315 -1.22 1.28 10.75
C ARG A 315 -0.72 2.48 11.57
N ASP A 316 -0.23 2.23 12.77
CA ASP A 316 0.47 3.26 13.54
C ASP A 316 1.75 3.67 12.80
N PRO A 317 2.00 4.98 12.56
CA PRO A 317 3.23 5.46 11.95
C PRO A 317 4.50 5.07 12.70
N GLU A 318 4.43 4.84 14.00
CA GLU A 318 5.57 4.43 14.84
C GLU A 318 5.90 2.92 14.68
N GLU A 319 4.96 2.12 14.17
CA GLU A 319 5.20 0.70 13.90
C GLU A 319 5.85 0.51 12.53
N ALA A 320 6.89 -0.33 12.47
CA ALA A 320 7.47 -0.73 11.20
C ALA A 320 6.50 -1.62 10.41
N PRO A 321 6.38 -1.47 9.09
CA PRO A 321 5.52 -2.34 8.29
C PRO A 321 6.10 -3.76 8.24
N ASN A 322 5.28 -4.75 8.59
CA ASN A 322 5.68 -6.16 8.54
C ASN A 322 5.51 -6.77 7.15
N ALA A 323 4.48 -6.34 6.42
CA ALA A 323 4.17 -6.80 5.07
C ALA A 323 3.27 -5.77 4.37
N ALA A 324 3.28 -5.81 3.03
CA ALA A 324 2.40 -4.97 2.23
C ALA A 324 1.01 -5.58 2.10
N THR A 325 -0.02 -4.72 2.13
CA THR A 325 -1.39 -5.05 1.74
C THR A 325 -1.61 -4.64 0.28
N VAL A 326 -2.14 -5.56 -0.51
CA VAL A 326 -2.51 -5.33 -1.91
C VAL A 326 -4.01 -5.19 -2.02
N VAL A 327 -4.51 -4.07 -2.53
CA VAL A 327 -5.93 -3.91 -2.86
C VAL A 327 -6.12 -4.11 -4.36
N VAL A 328 -7.12 -4.87 -4.76
CA VAL A 328 -7.41 -5.17 -6.17
C VAL A 328 -8.88 -4.92 -6.46
N ASN A 329 -9.16 -3.91 -7.28
CA ASN A 329 -10.49 -3.66 -7.80
C ASN A 329 -10.67 -4.35 -9.15
N VAL A 330 -11.46 -5.41 -9.19
CA VAL A 330 -11.77 -6.15 -10.41
C VAL A 330 -13.01 -5.52 -11.06
N GLY A 331 -12.77 -4.59 -11.99
CA GLY A 331 -13.81 -3.87 -12.71
C GLY A 331 -14.41 -4.67 -13.88
N HIS A 332 -15.06 -3.95 -14.80
CA HIS A 332 -15.70 -4.55 -15.97
C HIS A 332 -14.68 -4.95 -17.05
N ASP A 333 -13.88 -4.01 -17.53
CA ASP A 333 -12.87 -4.19 -18.60
C ASP A 333 -11.44 -4.22 -18.06
N ARG A 334 -11.22 -3.69 -16.86
CA ARG A 334 -9.90 -3.50 -16.25
C ARG A 334 -9.91 -3.82 -14.77
N SER A 335 -8.73 -4.14 -14.27
CA SER A 335 -8.46 -4.25 -12.84
C SER A 335 -7.42 -3.24 -12.42
N THR A 336 -7.68 -2.55 -11.33
CA THR A 336 -6.74 -1.61 -10.71
C THR A 336 -6.25 -2.20 -9.42
N PHE A 337 -4.94 -2.23 -9.20
CA PHE A 337 -4.44 -2.60 -7.89
C PHE A 337 -3.45 -1.57 -7.34
N GLY A 338 -3.39 -1.50 -6.02
CA GLY A 338 -2.45 -0.71 -5.26
C GLY A 338 -1.81 -1.53 -4.17
N VAL A 339 -0.54 -1.29 -3.93
CA VAL A 339 0.25 -1.90 -2.85
C VAL A 339 0.53 -0.84 -1.81
N SER A 340 0.31 -1.14 -0.55
CA SER A 340 0.51 -0.20 0.56
C SER A 340 1.29 -0.83 1.70
N ASP A 341 2.11 -0.01 2.35
CA ASP A 341 2.79 -0.31 3.61
C ASP A 341 1.88 -0.09 4.85
N GLY A 342 0.60 0.23 4.62
CA GLY A 342 -0.37 0.61 5.65
C GLY A 342 -0.49 2.12 5.90
N LEU A 343 0.39 2.95 5.33
CA LEU A 343 0.33 4.42 5.39
C LEU A 343 0.30 5.05 4.01
N HIS A 344 1.12 4.54 3.08
CA HIS A 344 1.32 5.11 1.77
C HIS A 344 1.06 4.08 0.68
N CYS A 345 0.75 4.56 -0.52
CA CYS A 345 0.76 3.73 -1.71
C CYS A 345 2.21 3.60 -2.19
N GLU A 346 2.74 2.39 -2.18
CA GLU A 346 4.09 2.08 -2.62
C GLU A 346 4.16 1.83 -4.12
N PHE A 347 3.10 1.22 -4.66
CA PHE A 347 3.02 0.83 -6.06
C PHE A 347 1.57 0.72 -6.51
N THR A 348 1.29 1.03 -7.76
CA THR A 348 -0.01 0.78 -8.39
C THR A 348 0.14 0.47 -9.87
N ARG A 349 -0.77 -0.34 -10.38
CA ARG A 349 -0.84 -0.69 -11.80
C ARG A 349 -2.28 -0.95 -12.21
N VAL A 350 -2.56 -0.74 -13.49
CA VAL A 350 -3.82 -1.13 -14.12
C VAL A 350 -3.54 -2.34 -15.02
N LEU A 351 -4.35 -3.37 -14.89
CA LEU A 351 -4.30 -4.58 -15.72
C LEU A 351 -5.46 -4.54 -16.74
N ASP A 352 -5.19 -4.87 -17.98
CA ASP A 352 -6.20 -4.96 -19.04
C ASP A 352 -7.01 -6.27 -18.94
N TRP A 353 -7.46 -6.56 -17.73
CA TRP A 353 -8.29 -7.69 -17.39
C TRP A 353 -9.44 -7.26 -16.47
N GLY A 354 -10.65 -7.70 -16.80
CA GLY A 354 -11.85 -7.42 -16.00
C GLY A 354 -12.92 -8.46 -16.19
N GLY A 355 -14.01 -8.35 -15.43
CA GLY A 355 -15.10 -9.31 -15.40
C GLY A 355 -15.85 -9.52 -16.72
N ALA A 356 -15.65 -8.65 -17.72
CA ALA A 356 -16.15 -8.86 -19.07
C ALA A 356 -15.52 -10.10 -19.73
N LYS A 357 -14.21 -10.36 -19.47
CA LYS A 357 -13.53 -11.56 -20.00
C LYS A 357 -14.18 -12.85 -19.51
N LEU A 358 -14.65 -12.88 -18.26
CA LEU A 358 -15.41 -14.03 -17.72
C LEU A 358 -16.72 -14.27 -18.49
N GLY A 359 -17.45 -13.17 -18.78
CA GLY A 359 -18.67 -13.26 -19.60
C GLY A 359 -18.40 -13.80 -21.01
N VAL A 360 -17.34 -13.32 -21.65
CA VAL A 360 -16.91 -13.80 -22.98
C VAL A 360 -16.50 -15.27 -22.93
N ALA A 361 -15.78 -15.70 -21.88
CA ALA A 361 -15.38 -17.09 -21.72
C ALA A 361 -16.59 -18.03 -21.55
N ILE A 362 -17.59 -17.61 -20.75
CA ILE A 362 -18.86 -18.35 -20.58
C ILE A 362 -19.61 -18.45 -21.93
N ALA A 363 -19.75 -17.29 -22.64
CA ALA A 363 -20.45 -17.24 -23.92
C ALA A 363 -19.82 -18.21 -24.93
N ARG A 364 -18.49 -18.21 -25.04
CA ARG A 364 -17.76 -19.14 -25.92
C ARG A 364 -17.90 -20.61 -25.52
N ALA A 365 -17.88 -20.91 -24.20
CA ALA A 365 -17.96 -22.28 -23.70
C ALA A 365 -19.34 -22.88 -23.89
N LEU A 366 -20.39 -22.07 -23.95
CA LEU A 366 -21.78 -22.49 -24.08
C LEU A 366 -22.39 -22.19 -25.45
N ASP A 367 -21.62 -21.57 -26.36
CA ASP A 367 -22.09 -21.12 -27.69
C ASP A 367 -23.29 -20.15 -27.59
N LEU A 368 -23.17 -19.15 -26.70
CA LEU A 368 -24.19 -18.14 -26.44
C LEU A 368 -23.74 -16.74 -26.88
N ALA A 369 -24.71 -15.84 -27.04
CA ALA A 369 -24.38 -14.43 -27.18
C ALA A 369 -23.83 -13.85 -25.89
N PRO A 370 -22.87 -12.87 -25.94
CA PRO A 370 -22.30 -12.26 -24.71
C PRO A 370 -23.34 -11.65 -23.78
N SER A 371 -24.49 -11.20 -24.27
CA SER A 371 -25.60 -10.68 -23.48
C SER A 371 -26.28 -11.78 -22.61
N GLU A 372 -26.34 -13.00 -23.12
CA GLU A 372 -26.95 -14.15 -22.44
C GLU A 372 -26.01 -14.73 -21.36
N ALA A 373 -24.69 -14.54 -21.50
CA ALA A 373 -23.71 -14.98 -20.52
C ALA A 373 -23.70 -14.13 -19.23
N ALA A 374 -24.18 -12.87 -19.28
CA ALA A 374 -24.16 -12.00 -18.11
C ALA A 374 -24.96 -12.51 -16.91
N PRO A 375 -26.24 -12.92 -17.06
CA PRO A 375 -27.00 -13.50 -15.94
C PRO A 375 -26.40 -14.82 -15.44
N ILE A 376 -25.84 -15.65 -16.33
CA ILE A 376 -25.15 -16.88 -15.96
C ILE A 376 -23.95 -16.59 -15.07
N LYS A 377 -23.12 -15.61 -15.44
CA LYS A 377 -21.96 -15.17 -14.64
C LYS A 377 -22.37 -14.78 -13.22
N HIS A 378 -23.48 -14.06 -13.05
CA HIS A 378 -23.95 -13.60 -11.75
C HIS A 378 -24.54 -14.72 -10.87
N ALA A 379 -25.10 -15.77 -11.52
CA ALA A 379 -25.66 -16.93 -10.83
C ALA A 379 -24.65 -18.07 -10.59
N LEU A 380 -23.44 -17.96 -11.15
CA LEU A 380 -22.40 -19.00 -11.04
C LEU A 380 -21.70 -18.94 -9.68
N SER A 381 -21.34 -20.11 -9.14
CA SER A 381 -20.46 -20.24 -7.96
C SER A 381 -19.24 -21.09 -8.32
N LEU A 382 -18.08 -20.73 -7.78
CA LEU A 382 -16.84 -21.51 -7.91
C LEU A 382 -16.66 -22.52 -6.77
N THR A 383 -17.32 -22.31 -5.64
CA THR A 383 -17.24 -23.18 -4.46
C THR A 383 -18.32 -24.27 -4.46
N GLU A 384 -19.50 -23.94 -4.89
CA GLU A 384 -20.63 -24.85 -4.85
C GLU A 384 -21.04 -25.28 -6.28
N PRO A 385 -21.43 -26.53 -6.50
CA PRO A 385 -21.88 -27.00 -7.80
C PRO A 385 -23.30 -26.51 -8.15
N VAL A 386 -23.57 -25.22 -7.92
CA VAL A 386 -24.86 -24.59 -8.27
C VAL A 386 -25.02 -24.60 -9.77
N THR A 387 -26.18 -25.06 -10.22
CA THR A 387 -26.60 -24.99 -11.63
C THR A 387 -27.48 -23.75 -11.81
N PRO A 388 -27.02 -22.70 -12.51
CA PRO A 388 -27.85 -21.54 -12.83
C PRO A 388 -29.15 -21.96 -13.56
N ALA A 389 -30.26 -21.23 -13.31
CA ALA A 389 -31.52 -21.48 -13.97
C ALA A 389 -31.37 -21.46 -15.50
N GLY A 390 -31.97 -22.42 -16.18
CA GLY A 390 -31.90 -22.56 -17.64
C GLY A 390 -30.70 -23.29 -18.18
N LEU A 391 -29.78 -23.75 -17.34
CA LEU A 391 -28.63 -24.57 -17.75
C LEU A 391 -28.78 -26.03 -17.30
N THR A 392 -28.13 -26.91 -18.03
CA THR A 392 -27.89 -28.29 -17.58
C THR A 392 -26.67 -28.32 -16.64
N ALA A 393 -26.54 -29.36 -15.83
CA ALA A 393 -25.38 -29.54 -14.95
C ALA A 393 -24.06 -29.57 -15.75
N GLU A 394 -24.04 -30.11 -16.96
CA GLU A 394 -22.88 -30.15 -17.85
C GLU A 394 -22.54 -28.74 -18.36
N GLN A 395 -23.53 -27.96 -18.78
CA GLN A 395 -23.33 -26.57 -19.19
C GLN A 395 -22.78 -25.70 -18.03
N ALA A 396 -23.34 -25.87 -16.83
CA ALA A 396 -22.83 -25.16 -15.63
C ALA A 396 -21.39 -25.56 -15.32
N ARG A 397 -21.01 -26.82 -15.48
CA ARG A 397 -19.63 -27.29 -15.35
C ARG A 397 -18.71 -26.65 -16.39
N LYS A 398 -19.09 -26.64 -17.67
CA LYS A 398 -18.33 -25.99 -18.76
C LYS A 398 -18.13 -24.49 -18.50
N ALA A 399 -19.18 -23.80 -18.04
CA ALA A 399 -19.10 -22.38 -17.69
C ALA A 399 -18.12 -22.14 -16.54
N ARG A 400 -18.16 -22.96 -15.50
CA ARG A 400 -17.24 -22.86 -14.35
C ARG A 400 -15.80 -23.10 -14.74
N GLU A 401 -15.54 -24.13 -15.53
CA GLU A 401 -14.18 -24.42 -16.05
C GLU A 401 -13.66 -23.29 -16.96
N ALA A 402 -14.51 -22.65 -17.75
CA ALA A 402 -14.15 -21.50 -18.56
C ALA A 402 -13.76 -20.29 -17.68
N VAL A 403 -14.53 -20.02 -16.62
CA VAL A 403 -14.22 -18.97 -15.65
C VAL A 403 -12.90 -19.27 -14.94
N GLN A 404 -12.68 -20.50 -14.49
CA GLN A 404 -11.44 -20.90 -13.83
C GLN A 404 -10.21 -20.69 -14.73
N ARG A 405 -10.30 -21.04 -16.01
CA ARG A 405 -9.20 -20.81 -16.98
C ARG A 405 -8.88 -19.32 -17.13
N GLU A 406 -9.90 -18.45 -17.20
CA GLU A 406 -9.69 -17.01 -17.27
C GLU A 406 -9.09 -16.44 -15.98
N LEU A 407 -9.50 -16.94 -14.81
CA LEU A 407 -8.90 -16.56 -13.52
C LEU A 407 -7.45 -16.98 -13.39
N HIS A 408 -7.03 -18.12 -14.01
CA HIS A 408 -5.63 -18.49 -14.10
C HIS A 408 -4.81 -17.46 -14.90
N GLY A 409 -5.37 -16.93 -16.00
CA GLY A 409 -4.76 -15.84 -16.77
C GLY A 409 -4.58 -14.59 -15.94
N PHE A 410 -5.64 -14.16 -15.27
CA PHE A 410 -5.62 -13.01 -14.38
C PHE A 410 -4.62 -13.15 -13.22
N ALA A 411 -4.61 -14.30 -12.55
CA ALA A 411 -3.68 -14.57 -11.47
C ALA A 411 -2.22 -14.48 -11.91
N ARG A 412 -1.88 -14.97 -13.11
CA ARG A 412 -0.53 -14.85 -13.66
C ARG A 412 -0.13 -13.39 -13.91
N GLU A 413 -1.02 -12.59 -14.50
CA GLU A 413 -0.77 -11.16 -14.73
C GLU A 413 -0.57 -10.44 -13.40
N LEU A 414 -1.42 -10.72 -12.39
CA LEU A 414 -1.31 -10.13 -11.07
C LEU A 414 -0.01 -10.53 -10.37
N VAL A 415 0.34 -11.82 -10.37
CA VAL A 415 1.60 -12.33 -9.79
C VAL A 415 2.80 -11.68 -10.45
N SER A 416 2.82 -11.57 -11.80
CA SER A 416 3.90 -10.89 -12.52
C SER A 416 4.06 -9.44 -12.10
N ALA A 417 2.95 -8.72 -11.93
CA ALA A 417 2.97 -7.34 -11.50
C ALA A 417 3.40 -7.17 -10.03
N LEU A 418 3.02 -8.11 -9.15
CA LEU A 418 3.48 -8.13 -7.76
C LEU A 418 4.97 -8.48 -7.64
N GLN A 419 5.47 -9.39 -8.47
CA GLN A 419 6.90 -9.69 -8.56
C GLN A 419 7.71 -8.46 -9.01
N PHE A 420 7.19 -7.69 -9.96
CA PHE A 420 7.82 -6.43 -10.36
C PHE A 420 7.94 -5.45 -9.19
N TYR A 421 6.90 -5.33 -8.34
CA TYR A 421 6.98 -4.54 -7.12
C TYR A 421 8.02 -5.10 -6.15
N GLN A 422 8.00 -6.41 -5.88
CA GLN A 422 8.90 -7.06 -4.92
C GLN A 422 10.39 -6.99 -5.33
N ASN A 423 10.67 -6.82 -6.62
CA ASN A 423 12.03 -6.62 -7.13
C ASN A 423 12.53 -5.17 -6.95
N GLN A 424 11.69 -4.23 -6.50
CA GLN A 424 12.13 -2.86 -6.28
C GLN A 424 12.87 -2.73 -4.94
N PRO A 425 13.90 -1.87 -4.85
CA PRO A 425 14.61 -1.63 -3.61
C PRO A 425 13.67 -1.12 -2.49
N GLY A 426 13.73 -1.76 -1.33
CA GLY A 426 12.91 -1.38 -0.17
C GLY A 426 11.45 -1.82 -0.26
N SER A 427 11.08 -2.70 -1.20
CA SER A 427 9.76 -3.32 -1.26
C SER A 427 9.52 -4.27 -0.08
N LEU A 428 8.27 -4.37 0.34
CA LEU A 428 7.83 -5.29 1.39
C LEU A 428 7.37 -6.63 0.79
N GLY A 429 7.44 -7.70 1.58
CA GLY A 429 6.75 -8.94 1.26
C GLY A 429 5.23 -8.74 1.24
N ILE A 430 4.51 -9.47 0.37
CA ILE A 430 3.05 -9.38 0.28
C ILE A 430 2.40 -10.17 1.43
N GLY A 431 1.65 -9.50 2.29
CA GLY A 431 0.93 -10.10 3.41
C GLY A 431 -0.45 -10.64 3.02
N GLU A 432 -1.22 -9.84 2.31
CA GLU A 432 -2.56 -10.20 1.86
C GLU A 432 -2.97 -9.47 0.57
N VAL A 433 -3.98 -10.03 -0.10
CA VAL A 433 -4.70 -9.40 -1.22
C VAL A 433 -6.15 -9.17 -0.82
N VAL A 434 -6.60 -7.93 -0.92
CA VAL A 434 -7.98 -7.51 -0.65
C VAL A 434 -8.69 -7.25 -1.96
N LEU A 435 -9.65 -8.10 -2.31
CA LEU A 435 -10.43 -7.99 -3.55
C LEU A 435 -11.62 -7.07 -3.37
N THR A 436 -11.94 -6.32 -4.41
CA THR A 436 -13.18 -5.53 -4.50
C THR A 436 -13.59 -5.35 -5.97
N GLY A 437 -14.66 -4.62 -6.21
CA GLY A 437 -15.24 -4.44 -7.55
C GLY A 437 -16.36 -5.43 -7.81
N GLY A 438 -17.17 -5.18 -8.84
CA GLY A 438 -18.35 -6.00 -9.12
C GLY A 438 -18.06 -7.46 -9.50
N THR A 439 -16.81 -7.80 -9.83
CA THR A 439 -16.42 -9.19 -10.11
C THR A 439 -16.01 -9.93 -8.84
N ALA A 440 -15.64 -9.21 -7.77
CA ALA A 440 -15.31 -9.80 -6.47
C ALA A 440 -16.55 -10.45 -5.79
N ASP A 441 -17.75 -10.10 -6.25
CA ASP A 441 -19.00 -10.70 -5.77
C ASP A 441 -19.23 -12.13 -6.29
N LEU A 442 -18.39 -12.65 -7.21
CA LEU A 442 -18.46 -14.04 -7.68
C LEU A 442 -18.07 -14.99 -6.55
N PRO A 443 -19.01 -15.84 -6.05
CA PRO A 443 -18.75 -16.75 -4.93
C PRO A 443 -17.56 -17.69 -5.20
N GLY A 444 -16.57 -17.66 -4.29
CA GLY A 444 -15.36 -18.49 -4.35
C GLY A 444 -14.21 -17.92 -5.17
N ILE A 445 -14.32 -16.70 -5.69
CA ILE A 445 -13.22 -16.05 -6.42
C ILE A 445 -11.98 -15.82 -5.51
N ASP A 446 -12.19 -15.47 -4.27
CA ASP A 446 -11.16 -15.29 -3.25
C ASP A 446 -10.40 -16.59 -2.97
N THR A 447 -11.14 -17.68 -2.81
CA THR A 447 -10.57 -19.01 -2.58
C THR A 447 -9.76 -19.49 -3.78
N GLU A 448 -10.27 -19.29 -4.99
CA GLU A 448 -9.58 -19.68 -6.22
C GLU A 448 -8.32 -18.83 -6.44
N LEU A 449 -8.40 -17.50 -6.27
CA LEU A 449 -7.24 -16.63 -6.39
C LEU A 449 -6.19 -16.90 -5.29
N ARG A 450 -6.62 -17.17 -4.05
CA ARG A 450 -5.70 -17.60 -2.98
C ARG A 450 -4.91 -18.85 -3.38
N ARG A 451 -5.60 -19.83 -3.98
CA ARG A 451 -4.96 -21.06 -4.47
C ARG A 451 -3.93 -20.80 -5.57
N LEU A 452 -4.23 -19.83 -6.46
CA LEU A 452 -3.40 -19.51 -7.63
C LEU A 452 -2.23 -18.60 -7.28
N ILE A 453 -2.42 -17.64 -6.40
CA ILE A 453 -1.43 -16.60 -6.06
C ILE A 453 -0.51 -17.07 -4.92
N GLY A 454 -1.03 -17.90 -4.00
CA GLY A 454 -0.25 -18.44 -2.87
C GLY A 454 -0.13 -17.52 -1.65
N VAL A 455 -0.88 -16.40 -1.63
CA VAL A 455 -1.00 -15.50 -0.47
C VAL A 455 -2.45 -15.43 0.00
N PRO A 456 -2.74 -15.02 1.24
CA PRO A 456 -4.10 -14.80 1.70
C PRO A 456 -4.86 -13.83 0.79
N VAL A 457 -6.07 -14.22 0.38
CA VAL A 457 -6.99 -13.39 -0.41
C VAL A 457 -8.31 -13.32 0.31
N ARG A 458 -8.89 -12.13 0.43
CA ARG A 458 -10.23 -11.91 1.00
C ARG A 458 -10.98 -10.85 0.20
N VAL A 459 -12.29 -10.87 0.28
CA VAL A 459 -13.12 -9.76 -0.21
C VAL A 459 -13.11 -8.64 0.82
N GLY A 460 -12.87 -7.41 0.36
CA GLY A 460 -12.80 -6.22 1.20
C GLY A 460 -14.17 -5.61 1.49
N ASP A 461 -14.34 -5.10 2.69
CA ASP A 461 -15.50 -4.30 3.06
C ASP A 461 -15.20 -2.81 2.83
N PRO A 462 -15.85 -2.13 1.86
CA PRO A 462 -15.64 -0.71 1.61
C PRO A 462 -16.11 0.22 2.73
N LEU A 463 -16.80 -0.31 3.72
CA LEU A 463 -17.35 0.47 4.85
C LEU A 463 -16.43 0.47 6.07
N VAL A 464 -15.32 -0.25 6.07
CA VAL A 464 -14.41 -0.40 7.23
C VAL A 464 -13.93 0.96 7.77
N ASN A 465 -13.74 1.95 6.90
CA ASN A 465 -13.23 3.29 7.27
C ASN A 465 -14.29 4.40 7.21
N VAL A 466 -15.57 4.05 7.03
CA VAL A 466 -16.68 5.01 7.00
C VAL A 466 -17.79 4.59 7.94
N ARG A 467 -18.48 5.58 8.51
CA ARG A 467 -19.70 5.34 9.27
C ARG A 467 -20.90 5.54 8.35
N LEU A 468 -21.89 4.68 8.47
CA LEU A 468 -23.14 4.84 7.74
C LEU A 468 -23.98 5.95 8.36
N GLY A 469 -24.39 6.92 7.55
CA GLY A 469 -25.35 7.93 7.95
C GLY A 469 -26.74 7.29 8.21
N LYS A 470 -27.57 7.93 9.06
CA LYS A 470 -28.86 7.39 9.53
C LYS A 470 -29.89 7.05 8.42
N LYS A 471 -29.70 7.50 7.20
CA LYS A 471 -30.65 7.36 6.07
C LYS A 471 -29.94 6.87 4.79
N VAL A 472 -28.82 6.18 4.93
CA VAL A 472 -28.10 5.66 3.77
C VAL A 472 -28.70 4.32 3.40
N ASP A 473 -29.33 4.28 2.22
CA ASP A 473 -29.65 3.04 1.56
C ASP A 473 -28.36 2.50 0.92
N VAL A 474 -27.92 1.35 1.38
CA VAL A 474 -26.67 0.73 0.91
C VAL A 474 -27.04 -0.19 -0.25
N PRO A 475 -26.63 0.15 -1.48
CA PRO A 475 -26.96 -0.69 -2.61
C PRO A 475 -26.21 -2.03 -2.55
N GLU A 476 -26.82 -3.06 -3.12
CA GLU A 476 -26.13 -4.34 -3.34
C GLU A 476 -24.86 -4.17 -4.17
N GLY A 477 -23.87 -5.03 -3.96
CA GLY A 477 -22.59 -4.99 -4.69
C GLY A 477 -21.71 -3.81 -4.28
N LEU A 478 -21.57 -3.59 -2.97
CA LEU A 478 -20.73 -2.54 -2.36
C LEU A 478 -19.31 -2.49 -2.91
N GLY A 479 -18.73 -3.63 -3.26
CA GLY A 479 -17.39 -3.71 -3.83
C GLY A 479 -17.21 -2.78 -5.04
N SER A 480 -18.25 -2.61 -5.86
CA SER A 480 -18.22 -1.71 -7.02
C SER A 480 -18.17 -0.22 -6.65
N LEU A 481 -18.48 0.14 -5.42
CA LEU A 481 -18.49 1.50 -4.87
C LEU A 481 -17.22 1.83 -4.06
N ALA A 482 -16.36 0.86 -3.78
CA ALA A 482 -15.17 1.03 -2.94
C ALA A 482 -14.30 2.22 -3.38
N THR A 483 -14.01 2.34 -4.67
CA THR A 483 -13.26 3.47 -5.22
C THR A 483 -13.95 4.81 -4.92
N ALA A 484 -15.25 4.91 -5.18
CA ALA A 484 -16.00 6.15 -4.98
C ALA A 484 -16.07 6.54 -3.50
N ILE A 485 -16.27 5.55 -2.61
CA ILE A 485 -16.26 5.76 -1.15
C ILE A 485 -14.89 6.29 -0.71
N GLY A 486 -13.81 5.62 -1.09
CA GLY A 486 -12.46 6.03 -0.71
C GLY A 486 -12.02 7.37 -1.28
N LEU A 487 -12.50 7.75 -2.47
CA LEU A 487 -12.30 9.10 -3.03
C LEU A 487 -13.03 10.18 -2.22
N GLY A 488 -14.11 9.83 -1.54
CA GLY A 488 -14.85 10.71 -0.63
C GLY A 488 -14.18 10.88 0.72
N ILE A 489 -13.32 9.95 1.15
CA ILE A 489 -12.57 10.04 2.42
C ILE A 489 -11.46 11.09 2.30
N GLU A 490 -11.33 11.95 3.32
CA GLU A 490 -10.23 12.88 3.48
C GLU A 490 -9.18 12.29 4.41
N LEU A 491 -7.91 12.42 4.04
CA LEU A 491 -6.75 12.09 4.88
C LEU A 491 -6.42 13.27 5.81
#